data_0301294c007887da7e3f99002bbb934b
#
_entry.id   0301294c007887da7e3f99002bbb934b
#
_cell.length_a   1.000
_cell.length_b   1.000
_cell.length_c   1.000
_cell.angle_alpha   90.00
_cell.angle_beta   90.00
_cell.angle_gamma   90.00
#
_symmetry.space_group_name_H-M   'P 1'
#
loop_
_entity.id
_entity.type
_entity.pdbx_description
1 polymer ?
#
loop_
_entity_poly.entity_id
_entity_poly.type
_entity_poly.pdbx_seq_one_letter_code
_entity_poly.pdbx_strand_id
1 'polypeptide(L)'
;MTEEERGWLRLHLTRGLGRTGLIRLMDAFGSLEAILSASPAMWCARAGLREAVAADFPAANDPRLTAALNTLEKTDARIIPLWDEERYPALLRAIHDPPALLYVRGALPAGEALAVVGARQASSAGRQLTLDTCRELASRGIVIVSGLARGIDTAAHQGALEGHGPTVAVLGCGIDRIYPPENSRLFHRILEQGAILSEYPPATPPLPGHFPGRNRIISGLSRGVLIVEAAEGSGSLITADFALEQGREVFAVPGAVFAPTSQGVNRLLKDGARLVTEARDILEVLWPQFPSRSVRRREDAIAEGLAGDVLNVYRLLGNDPLHVDELARTSGLTPMEVSAILLNLELQGGAEQLPGMRYVRSRNP
;
A
#
# COMPACT_ATOMS: atom_id res chain seq x y z
N MET A 1 -19.52 -20.53 1.12
CA MET A 1 -18.23 -21.12 1.52
C MET A 1 -18.22 -22.60 1.13
N THR A 2 -17.11 -23.08 0.52
CA THR A 2 -16.94 -24.47 0.08
C THR A 2 -16.55 -25.38 1.27
N GLU A 3 -16.70 -26.71 1.12
CA GLU A 3 -16.22 -27.67 2.11
C GLU A 3 -14.68 -27.62 2.26
N GLU A 4 -13.99 -27.33 1.18
CA GLU A 4 -12.54 -27.14 1.18
C GLU A 4 -12.14 -25.93 2.04
N GLU A 5 -12.74 -24.76 1.83
CA GLU A 5 -12.49 -23.57 2.64
C GLU A 5 -12.81 -23.81 4.13
N ARG A 6 -13.85 -24.58 4.42
CA ARG A 6 -14.19 -25.01 5.79
C ARG A 6 -13.08 -25.89 6.40
N GLY A 7 -12.54 -26.81 5.64
CA GLY A 7 -11.41 -27.65 6.04
C GLY A 7 -10.17 -26.83 6.39
N TRP A 8 -9.78 -25.91 5.51
CA TRP A 8 -8.68 -25.00 5.75
C TRP A 8 -8.89 -24.12 6.99
N LEU A 9 -10.10 -23.59 7.16
CA LEU A 9 -10.44 -22.78 8.34
C LEU A 9 -10.30 -23.59 9.65
N ARG A 10 -10.77 -24.84 9.68
CA ARG A 10 -10.61 -25.73 10.83
C ARG A 10 -9.16 -25.92 11.22
N LEU A 11 -8.30 -26.19 10.22
CA LEU A 11 -6.86 -26.31 10.43
C LEU A 11 -6.27 -25.02 10.99
N HIS A 12 -6.64 -23.86 10.42
CA HIS A 12 -6.10 -22.57 10.86
C HIS A 12 -6.56 -22.14 12.25
N LEU A 13 -7.74 -22.58 12.69
CA LEU A 13 -8.25 -22.35 14.05
C LEU A 13 -7.64 -23.27 15.10
N THR A 14 -6.86 -24.28 14.70
CA THR A 14 -6.15 -25.18 15.61
C THR A 14 -5.02 -24.42 16.30
N ARG A 15 -5.12 -24.25 17.61
CA ARG A 15 -4.15 -23.47 18.38
C ARG A 15 -2.76 -24.12 18.35
N GLY A 16 -1.77 -23.32 18.04
CA GLY A 16 -0.36 -23.77 17.99
C GLY A 16 0.02 -24.54 16.73
N LEU A 17 -0.90 -24.74 15.77
CA LEU A 17 -0.58 -25.35 14.50
C LEU A 17 0.27 -24.40 13.65
N GLY A 18 -0.21 -23.17 13.50
CA GLY A 18 0.48 -22.13 12.74
C GLY A 18 0.88 -22.51 11.31
N ARG A 19 1.55 -21.61 10.61
CA ARG A 19 2.00 -21.82 9.23
C ARG A 19 2.90 -23.06 9.06
N THR A 20 3.93 -23.17 9.90
CA THR A 20 4.89 -24.29 9.81
C THR A 20 4.22 -25.64 10.01
N GLY A 21 3.25 -25.72 10.93
CA GLY A 21 2.47 -26.93 11.15
C GLY A 21 1.61 -27.29 9.94
N LEU A 22 0.97 -26.29 9.30
CA LEU A 22 0.19 -26.50 8.07
C LEU A 22 1.06 -27.02 6.92
N ILE A 23 2.26 -26.44 6.72
CA ILE A 23 3.21 -26.93 5.71
C ILE A 23 3.61 -28.38 5.99
N ARG A 24 3.99 -28.71 7.23
CA ARG A 24 4.35 -30.09 7.58
C ARG A 24 3.21 -31.08 7.36
N LEU A 25 1.96 -30.67 7.62
CA LEU A 25 0.82 -31.51 7.31
C LEU A 25 0.66 -31.74 5.81
N MET A 26 0.77 -30.71 5.01
CA MET A 26 0.68 -30.83 3.54
C MET A 26 1.84 -31.69 2.98
N ASP A 27 3.06 -31.49 3.45
CA ASP A 27 4.22 -32.29 3.04
C ASP A 27 4.06 -33.78 3.40
N ALA A 28 3.46 -34.06 4.58
CA ALA A 28 3.29 -35.43 5.08
C ALA A 28 2.10 -36.17 4.45
N PHE A 29 1.03 -35.46 4.08
CA PHE A 29 -0.23 -36.07 3.64
C PHE A 29 -0.57 -35.79 2.16
N GLY A 30 -0.01 -34.73 1.54
CA GLY A 30 -0.14 -34.41 0.15
C GLY A 30 -1.44 -33.68 -0.23
N SER A 31 -2.51 -33.76 0.56
CA SER A 31 -3.76 -33.07 0.27
C SER A 31 -4.54 -32.74 1.54
N LEU A 32 -5.43 -31.73 1.46
CA LEU A 32 -6.33 -31.36 2.53
C LEU A 32 -7.23 -32.52 2.93
N GLU A 33 -7.78 -33.24 1.96
CA GLU A 33 -8.66 -34.39 2.20
C GLU A 33 -7.95 -35.49 3.02
N ALA A 34 -6.72 -35.82 2.65
CA ALA A 34 -5.89 -36.79 3.39
C ALA A 34 -5.59 -36.32 4.81
N ILE A 35 -5.34 -35.03 5.02
CA ILE A 35 -5.14 -34.44 6.35
C ILE A 35 -6.41 -34.58 7.19
N LEU A 36 -7.57 -34.19 6.65
CA LEU A 36 -8.84 -34.20 7.38
C LEU A 36 -9.35 -35.62 7.68
N SER A 37 -8.97 -36.60 6.85
CA SER A 37 -9.33 -38.00 7.06
C SER A 37 -8.40 -38.72 8.05
N ALA A 38 -7.22 -38.16 8.34
CA ALA A 38 -6.24 -38.74 9.25
C ALA A 38 -6.60 -38.44 10.71
N SER A 39 -6.27 -39.39 11.60
CA SER A 39 -6.43 -39.18 13.04
C SER A 39 -5.38 -38.21 13.62
N PRO A 40 -5.64 -37.53 14.74
CA PRO A 40 -4.65 -36.74 15.46
C PRO A 40 -3.34 -37.48 15.74
N ALA A 41 -3.41 -38.76 16.06
CA ALA A 41 -2.21 -39.61 16.28
C ALA A 41 -1.35 -39.71 15.00
N MET A 42 -1.97 -39.80 13.81
CA MET A 42 -1.25 -39.80 12.54
C MET A 42 -0.59 -38.46 12.25
N TRP A 43 -1.19 -37.35 12.64
CA TRP A 43 -0.57 -36.01 12.51
C TRP A 43 0.69 -35.91 13.37
N CYS A 44 0.65 -36.45 14.60
CA CYS A 44 1.83 -36.51 15.47
C CYS A 44 2.93 -37.39 14.86
N ALA A 45 2.56 -38.59 14.41
CA ALA A 45 3.51 -39.57 13.90
C ALA A 45 4.17 -39.15 12.56
N ARG A 46 3.38 -38.58 11.60
CA ARG A 46 3.86 -38.28 10.25
C ARG A 46 4.35 -36.86 10.08
N ALA A 47 3.67 -35.87 10.68
CA ALA A 47 4.00 -34.45 10.54
C ALA A 47 4.77 -33.89 11.76
N GLY A 48 5.04 -34.72 12.79
CA GLY A 48 5.79 -34.33 13.98
C GLY A 48 5.07 -33.24 14.81
N LEU A 49 3.74 -33.25 14.81
CA LEU A 49 2.97 -32.31 15.61
C LEU A 49 2.92 -32.77 17.08
N ARG A 50 2.86 -31.79 17.99
CA ARG A 50 2.65 -32.09 19.42
C ARG A 50 1.21 -32.56 19.64
N GLU A 51 1.02 -33.56 20.51
CA GLU A 51 -0.31 -34.10 20.82
C GLU A 51 -1.31 -33.00 21.22
N ALA A 52 -0.90 -32.04 22.05
CA ALA A 52 -1.73 -30.92 22.47
C ALA A 52 -2.22 -30.06 21.30
N VAL A 53 -1.44 -29.94 20.21
CA VAL A 53 -1.83 -29.22 18.98
C VAL A 53 -2.84 -30.05 18.20
N ALA A 54 -2.57 -31.33 17.99
CA ALA A 54 -3.45 -32.23 17.26
C ALA A 54 -4.81 -32.41 17.98
N ALA A 55 -4.82 -32.42 19.32
CA ALA A 55 -6.01 -32.50 20.12
C ALA A 55 -6.91 -31.24 20.13
N ASP A 56 -6.33 -30.04 19.80
CA ASP A 56 -7.12 -28.79 19.69
C ASP A 56 -7.83 -28.65 18.34
N PHE A 57 -7.72 -29.62 17.44
CA PHE A 57 -8.39 -29.57 16.14
C PHE A 57 -9.90 -29.43 16.32
N PRO A 58 -10.54 -28.34 15.80
CA PRO A 58 -11.94 -28.08 16.06
C PRO A 58 -12.86 -29.17 15.51
N ALA A 59 -13.78 -29.65 16.34
CA ALA A 59 -14.86 -30.50 15.87
C ALA A 59 -15.79 -29.75 14.93
N ALA A 60 -16.61 -30.46 14.15
CA ALA A 60 -17.53 -29.85 13.19
C ALA A 60 -18.54 -28.87 13.82
N ASN A 61 -18.87 -29.07 15.11
CA ASN A 61 -19.77 -28.23 15.89
C ASN A 61 -19.04 -27.31 16.89
N ASP A 62 -17.73 -27.11 16.74
CA ASP A 62 -16.95 -26.20 17.59
C ASP A 62 -17.49 -24.77 17.48
N PRO A 63 -17.80 -24.10 18.60
CA PRO A 63 -18.26 -22.70 18.59
C PRO A 63 -17.28 -21.74 17.89
N ARG A 64 -15.95 -21.97 17.99
CA ARG A 64 -14.93 -21.17 17.32
C ARG A 64 -15.09 -21.25 15.79
N LEU A 65 -15.30 -22.46 15.29
CA LEU A 65 -15.52 -22.70 13.86
C LEU A 65 -16.82 -22.03 13.39
N THR A 66 -17.92 -22.25 14.12
CA THR A 66 -19.23 -21.66 13.78
C THR A 66 -19.15 -20.13 13.74
N ALA A 67 -18.52 -19.50 14.74
CA ALA A 67 -18.35 -18.06 14.78
C ALA A 67 -17.50 -17.52 13.61
N ALA A 68 -16.40 -18.20 13.27
CA ALA A 68 -15.54 -17.81 12.15
C ALA A 68 -16.24 -17.99 10.79
N LEU A 69 -17.00 -19.08 10.61
CA LEU A 69 -17.80 -19.31 9.40
C LEU A 69 -18.85 -18.21 9.19
N ASN A 70 -19.62 -17.90 10.22
CA ASN A 70 -20.61 -16.82 10.18
C ASN A 70 -19.97 -15.46 9.85
N THR A 71 -18.75 -15.22 10.33
CA THR A 71 -18.03 -13.99 10.04
C THR A 71 -17.58 -13.92 8.59
N LEU A 72 -17.04 -15.01 8.03
CA LEU A 72 -16.62 -15.08 6.64
C LEU A 72 -17.82 -14.93 5.68
N GLU A 73 -18.96 -15.54 5.99
CA GLU A 73 -20.19 -15.37 5.20
C GLU A 73 -20.71 -13.94 5.22
N LYS A 74 -20.79 -13.32 6.41
CA LYS A 74 -21.24 -11.93 6.55
C LYS A 74 -20.34 -10.93 5.83
N THR A 75 -19.07 -11.25 5.70
CA THR A 75 -18.08 -10.37 5.08
C THR A 75 -17.81 -10.70 3.61
N ASP A 76 -18.42 -11.73 3.07
CA ASP A 76 -18.12 -12.32 1.76
C ASP A 76 -16.62 -12.56 1.56
N ALA A 77 -15.97 -13.03 2.64
CA ALA A 77 -14.54 -13.33 2.60
C ALA A 77 -14.30 -14.78 2.19
N ARG A 78 -13.29 -14.98 1.35
CA ARG A 78 -12.85 -16.28 0.84
C ARG A 78 -11.50 -16.65 1.42
N ILE A 79 -11.19 -17.95 1.40
CA ILE A 79 -9.89 -18.48 1.81
C ILE A 79 -9.15 -18.95 0.56
N ILE A 80 -7.91 -18.47 0.40
CA ILE A 80 -6.99 -18.93 -0.64
C ILE A 80 -5.80 -19.58 0.03
N PRO A 81 -5.64 -20.90 -0.05
CA PRO A 81 -4.49 -21.61 0.51
C PRO A 81 -3.26 -21.45 -0.39
N LEU A 82 -2.05 -21.56 0.19
CA LEU A 82 -0.77 -21.50 -0.51
C LEU A 82 -0.66 -22.51 -1.68
N TRP A 83 -1.36 -23.62 -1.57
CA TRP A 83 -1.37 -24.72 -2.54
C TRP A 83 -2.36 -24.54 -3.69
N ASP A 84 -3.15 -23.48 -3.67
CA ASP A 84 -4.00 -23.09 -4.79
C ASP A 84 -3.16 -22.33 -5.81
N GLU A 85 -2.72 -23.03 -6.86
CA GLU A 85 -1.80 -22.48 -7.85
C GLU A 85 -2.44 -21.41 -8.74
N GLU A 86 -3.74 -21.44 -8.92
CA GLU A 86 -4.45 -20.52 -9.78
C GLU A 86 -4.78 -19.19 -9.09
N ARG A 87 -5.21 -19.25 -7.83
CA ARG A 87 -5.69 -18.08 -7.10
C ARG A 87 -4.65 -17.43 -6.18
N TYR A 88 -3.65 -18.21 -5.72
CA TYR A 88 -2.64 -17.66 -4.82
C TYR A 88 -1.61 -16.83 -5.60
N PRO A 89 -1.31 -15.57 -5.19
CA PRO A 89 -0.41 -14.69 -5.93
C PRO A 89 0.99 -15.30 -6.09
N ALA A 90 1.44 -15.44 -7.33
CA ALA A 90 2.70 -16.10 -7.65
C ALA A 90 3.93 -15.44 -7.01
N LEU A 91 3.98 -14.09 -7.01
CA LEU A 91 5.06 -13.34 -6.36
C LEU A 91 5.10 -13.59 -4.84
N LEU A 92 3.92 -13.67 -4.19
CA LEU A 92 3.84 -13.93 -2.76
C LEU A 92 4.18 -15.39 -2.43
N ARG A 93 3.87 -16.33 -3.31
CA ARG A 93 4.26 -17.74 -3.15
C ARG A 93 5.77 -17.93 -3.13
N ALA A 94 6.47 -17.10 -3.89
CA ALA A 94 7.93 -17.20 -4.10
C ALA A 94 8.76 -16.63 -2.93
N ILE A 95 8.18 -15.97 -1.94
CA ILE A 95 8.94 -15.46 -0.80
C ILE A 95 9.35 -16.59 0.15
N HIS A 96 10.37 -16.38 0.97
CA HIS A 96 10.86 -17.39 1.94
C HIS A 96 9.77 -17.82 2.94
N ASP A 97 8.91 -16.90 3.37
CA ASP A 97 7.87 -17.12 4.38
C ASP A 97 6.47 -16.73 3.87
N PRO A 98 5.91 -17.45 2.85
CA PRO A 98 4.58 -17.13 2.33
C PRO A 98 3.50 -17.50 3.36
N PRO A 99 2.40 -16.72 3.48
CA PRO A 99 1.24 -17.13 4.29
C PRO A 99 0.69 -18.48 3.83
N ALA A 100 0.42 -19.39 4.75
CA ALA A 100 -0.21 -20.66 4.39
C ALA A 100 -1.64 -20.48 3.89
N LEU A 101 -2.34 -19.49 4.43
CA LEU A 101 -3.70 -19.12 4.06
C LEU A 101 -3.82 -17.61 3.93
N LEU A 102 -4.58 -17.16 2.93
CA LEU A 102 -5.01 -15.79 2.76
C LEU A 102 -6.53 -15.70 2.92
N TYR A 103 -7.00 -14.80 3.77
CA TYR A 103 -8.38 -14.35 3.80
C TYR A 103 -8.51 -13.16 2.88
N VAL A 104 -9.44 -13.20 1.95
CA VAL A 104 -9.60 -12.19 0.89
C VAL A 104 -11.04 -11.69 0.86
N ARG A 105 -11.22 -10.38 0.87
CA ARG A 105 -12.49 -9.70 0.58
C ARG A 105 -12.33 -8.84 -0.67
N GLY A 106 -13.36 -8.82 -1.50
CA GLY A 106 -13.31 -8.15 -2.81
C GLY A 106 -12.62 -9.00 -3.87
N ALA A 107 -12.27 -8.40 -4.98
CA ALA A 107 -11.61 -9.06 -6.10
C ALA A 107 -10.09 -8.80 -6.03
N LEU A 108 -9.30 -9.86 -5.80
CA LEU A 108 -7.85 -9.73 -5.82
C LEU A 108 -7.39 -9.40 -7.25
N PRO A 109 -6.83 -8.20 -7.49
CA PRO A 109 -6.46 -7.79 -8.83
C PRO A 109 -5.33 -8.65 -9.36
N ALA A 110 -5.47 -9.10 -10.61
CA ALA A 110 -4.35 -9.67 -11.37
C ALA A 110 -3.50 -8.53 -11.96
N GLY A 111 -2.19 -8.72 -12.05
CA GLY A 111 -1.30 -7.78 -12.72
C GLY A 111 -0.08 -7.38 -11.91
N GLU A 112 0.59 -6.36 -12.41
CA GLU A 112 1.81 -5.81 -11.84
C GLU A 112 1.49 -4.95 -10.62
N ALA A 113 2.29 -5.04 -9.56
CA ALA A 113 2.02 -4.36 -8.31
C ALA A 113 3.23 -3.63 -7.74
N LEU A 114 2.99 -2.47 -7.13
CA LEU A 114 3.93 -1.70 -6.34
C LEU A 114 3.46 -1.59 -4.90
N ALA A 115 4.31 -1.89 -3.95
CA ALA A 115 4.08 -1.58 -2.55
C ALA A 115 4.42 -0.13 -2.25
N VAL A 116 3.58 0.55 -1.47
CA VAL A 116 3.83 1.94 -1.05
C VAL A 116 3.59 2.04 0.45
N VAL A 117 4.62 2.40 1.21
CA VAL A 117 4.58 2.50 2.67
C VAL A 117 5.37 3.71 3.17
N GLY A 118 5.11 4.13 4.40
CA GLY A 118 5.85 5.26 4.97
C GLY A 118 5.35 5.71 6.34
N ALA A 119 5.59 6.98 6.65
CA ALA A 119 5.24 7.57 7.92
C ALA A 119 3.73 7.60 8.18
N ARG A 120 3.33 7.24 9.41
CA ARG A 120 1.92 7.38 9.86
C ARG A 120 1.52 8.85 10.09
N GLN A 121 2.49 9.67 10.46
CA GLN A 121 2.38 11.13 10.61
C GLN A 121 3.16 11.78 9.47
N ALA A 122 2.66 11.62 8.25
CA ALA A 122 3.31 12.13 7.05
C ALA A 122 3.09 13.65 6.89
N SER A 123 4.07 14.32 6.30
CA SER A 123 3.95 15.72 5.89
C SER A 123 2.88 15.89 4.80
N SER A 124 2.42 17.11 4.57
CA SER A 124 1.52 17.41 3.45
C SER A 124 2.18 17.11 2.11
N ALA A 125 3.46 17.45 1.98
CA ALA A 125 4.24 17.17 0.76
C ALA A 125 4.39 15.66 0.50
N GLY A 126 4.72 14.86 1.54
CA GLY A 126 4.82 13.40 1.40
C GLY A 126 3.48 12.76 1.03
N ARG A 127 2.37 13.20 1.64
CA ARG A 127 1.02 12.72 1.27
C ARG A 127 0.66 13.08 -0.17
N GLN A 128 0.92 14.33 -0.59
CA GLN A 128 0.60 14.78 -1.94
C GLN A 128 1.41 14.01 -3.00
N LEU A 129 2.73 13.89 -2.81
CA LEU A 129 3.58 13.11 -3.71
C LEU A 129 3.09 11.66 -3.82
N THR A 130 2.75 11.04 -2.68
CA THR A 130 2.22 9.67 -2.65
C THR A 130 0.93 9.55 -3.44
N LEU A 131 0.00 10.48 -3.21
CA LEU A 131 -1.29 10.50 -3.89
C LEU A 131 -1.11 10.63 -5.41
N ASP A 132 -0.30 11.58 -5.88
CA ASP A 132 -0.07 11.82 -7.30
C ASP A 132 0.65 10.64 -7.97
N THR A 133 1.70 10.12 -7.32
CA THR A 133 2.44 8.95 -7.81
C THR A 133 1.53 7.72 -7.93
N CYS A 134 0.75 7.43 -6.89
CA CYS A 134 -0.15 6.27 -6.91
C CYS A 134 -1.31 6.44 -7.89
N ARG A 135 -1.83 7.67 -8.07
CA ARG A 135 -2.84 7.99 -9.07
C ARG A 135 -2.32 7.71 -10.49
N GLU A 136 -1.12 8.17 -10.79
CA GLU A 136 -0.51 7.96 -12.10
C GLU A 136 -0.25 6.47 -12.37
N LEU A 137 0.36 5.74 -11.42
CA LEU A 137 0.65 4.32 -11.56
C LEU A 137 -0.64 3.50 -11.71
N ALA A 138 -1.63 3.77 -10.85
CA ALA A 138 -2.91 3.05 -10.87
C ALA A 138 -3.71 3.31 -12.16
N SER A 139 -3.66 4.55 -12.72
CA SER A 139 -4.29 4.86 -14.01
C SER A 139 -3.70 4.06 -15.19
N ARG A 140 -2.53 3.45 -15.00
CA ARG A 140 -1.88 2.54 -15.96
C ARG A 140 -2.14 1.06 -15.65
N GLY A 141 -3.01 0.77 -14.69
CA GLY A 141 -3.36 -0.59 -14.29
C GLY A 141 -2.38 -1.24 -13.31
N ILE A 142 -1.41 -0.49 -12.74
CA ILE A 142 -0.50 -1.00 -11.73
C ILE A 142 -1.24 -1.04 -10.39
N VAL A 143 -1.25 -2.20 -9.75
CA VAL A 143 -1.89 -2.43 -8.45
C VAL A 143 -1.08 -1.75 -7.35
N ILE A 144 -1.71 -0.90 -6.56
CA ILE A 144 -1.07 -0.29 -5.38
C ILE A 144 -1.34 -1.15 -4.15
N VAL A 145 -0.27 -1.67 -3.55
CA VAL A 145 -0.35 -2.51 -2.34
C VAL A 145 0.13 -1.71 -1.14
N SER A 146 -0.66 -1.67 -0.07
CA SER A 146 -0.29 -0.99 1.17
C SER A 146 -0.96 -1.61 2.40
N GLY A 147 -0.70 -1.04 3.56
CA GLY A 147 -1.14 -1.61 4.84
C GLY A 147 -2.34 -0.96 5.49
N LEU A 148 -3.02 -0.05 4.81
CA LEU A 148 -4.18 0.70 5.33
C LEU A 148 -3.87 1.51 6.62
N ALA A 149 -2.62 1.75 6.96
CA ALA A 149 -2.25 2.59 8.09
C ALA A 149 -2.56 4.08 7.80
N ARG A 150 -2.49 4.91 8.86
CA ARG A 150 -2.56 6.38 8.70
C ARG A 150 -1.42 6.89 7.81
N GLY A 151 -1.55 8.08 7.29
CA GLY A 151 -0.47 8.79 6.59
C GLY A 151 -0.24 8.28 5.17
N ILE A 152 0.94 7.78 4.88
CA ILE A 152 1.35 7.37 3.52
C ILE A 152 0.48 6.24 2.97
N ASP A 153 0.19 5.20 3.75
CA ASP A 153 -0.64 4.09 3.31
C ASP A 153 -2.04 4.57 2.89
N THR A 154 -2.62 5.48 3.69
CA THR A 154 -3.91 6.12 3.37
C THR A 154 -3.84 6.87 2.05
N ALA A 155 -2.81 7.71 1.86
CA ALA A 155 -2.62 8.48 0.63
C ALA A 155 -2.38 7.58 -0.59
N ALA A 156 -1.66 6.47 -0.42
CA ALA A 156 -1.42 5.49 -1.47
C ALA A 156 -2.72 4.86 -1.99
N HIS A 157 -3.58 4.39 -1.09
CA HIS A 157 -4.88 3.84 -1.48
C HIS A 157 -5.80 4.90 -2.10
N GLN A 158 -5.81 6.13 -1.54
CA GLN A 158 -6.60 7.23 -2.09
C GLN A 158 -6.15 7.56 -3.51
N GLY A 159 -4.85 7.71 -3.75
CA GLY A 159 -4.30 7.96 -5.07
C GLY A 159 -4.68 6.88 -6.08
N ALA A 160 -4.59 5.60 -5.70
CA ALA A 160 -4.99 4.50 -6.57
C ALA A 160 -6.48 4.59 -6.97
N LEU A 161 -7.36 4.84 -6.00
CA LEU A 161 -8.80 4.98 -6.24
C LEU A 161 -9.15 6.22 -7.08
N GLU A 162 -8.43 7.34 -6.89
CA GLU A 162 -8.59 8.54 -7.72
C GLU A 162 -8.07 8.33 -9.15
N GLY A 163 -7.06 7.47 -9.33
CA GLY A 163 -6.59 7.01 -10.63
C GLY A 163 -7.51 5.97 -11.29
N HIS A 164 -8.64 5.63 -10.67
CA HIS A 164 -9.57 4.58 -11.11
C HIS A 164 -8.89 3.22 -11.30
N GLY A 165 -7.79 2.98 -10.56
CA GLY A 165 -7.02 1.74 -10.64
C GLY A 165 -7.15 0.87 -9.40
N PRO A 166 -6.65 -0.38 -9.50
CA PRO A 166 -6.78 -1.36 -8.44
C PRO A 166 -5.85 -1.09 -7.25
N THR A 167 -6.33 -1.42 -6.04
CA THR A 167 -5.50 -1.36 -4.84
C THR A 167 -5.79 -2.51 -3.89
N VAL A 168 -4.77 -2.95 -3.16
CA VAL A 168 -4.85 -4.05 -2.22
C VAL A 168 -4.37 -3.61 -0.84
N ALA A 169 -5.24 -3.71 0.15
CA ALA A 169 -4.89 -3.45 1.53
C ALA A 169 -4.60 -4.74 2.28
N VAL A 170 -3.42 -4.86 2.86
CA VAL A 170 -3.05 -6.01 3.70
C VAL A 170 -3.23 -5.64 5.17
N LEU A 171 -3.95 -6.45 5.94
CA LEU A 171 -4.27 -6.17 7.33
C LEU A 171 -3.32 -6.90 8.31
N GLY A 172 -3.06 -6.30 9.47
CA GLY A 172 -2.41 -6.95 10.62
C GLY A 172 -3.39 -7.47 11.66
N CYS A 173 -4.63 -7.80 11.25
CA CYS A 173 -5.72 -8.29 12.10
C CYS A 173 -6.68 -9.15 11.27
N GLY A 174 -7.70 -9.71 11.89
CA GLY A 174 -8.73 -10.48 11.17
C GLY A 174 -9.40 -9.67 10.07
N ILE A 175 -9.82 -10.37 9.01
CA ILE A 175 -10.41 -9.79 7.81
C ILE A 175 -11.71 -9.01 8.07
N ASP A 176 -12.34 -9.24 9.20
CA ASP A 176 -13.55 -8.59 9.70
C ASP A 176 -13.28 -7.32 10.51
N ARG A 177 -11.99 -6.99 10.78
CA ARG A 177 -11.60 -5.88 11.62
C ARG A 177 -11.10 -4.71 10.77
N ILE A 178 -11.71 -3.55 10.94
CA ILE A 178 -11.25 -2.32 10.31
C ILE A 178 -10.29 -1.60 11.26
N TYR A 179 -9.03 -1.52 10.86
CA TYR A 179 -8.01 -0.82 11.64
C TYR A 179 -7.05 -0.05 10.73
N PRO A 180 -6.81 1.25 10.98
CA PRO A 180 -7.40 2.06 12.04
C PRO A 180 -8.87 2.43 11.72
N PRO A 181 -9.71 2.75 12.74
CA PRO A 181 -11.14 3.01 12.55
C PRO A 181 -11.43 4.21 11.62
N GLU A 182 -10.54 5.20 11.59
CA GLU A 182 -10.65 6.40 10.74
C GLU A 182 -10.67 6.05 9.25
N ASN A 183 -10.04 4.95 8.86
CA ASN A 183 -9.97 4.50 7.48
C ASN A 183 -11.18 3.62 7.07
N SER A 184 -12.27 3.63 7.86
CA SER A 184 -13.45 2.82 7.55
C SER A 184 -14.05 3.14 6.18
N ARG A 185 -14.18 4.41 5.81
CA ARG A 185 -14.68 4.79 4.48
C ARG A 185 -13.74 4.33 3.37
N LEU A 186 -12.44 4.48 3.58
CA LEU A 186 -11.42 4.04 2.62
C LEU A 186 -11.45 2.52 2.44
N PHE A 187 -11.60 1.77 3.53
CA PHE A 187 -11.75 0.32 3.51
C PHE A 187 -12.88 -0.13 2.56
N HIS A 188 -14.05 0.48 2.65
CA HIS A 188 -15.18 0.12 1.78
C HIS A 188 -14.94 0.53 0.33
N ARG A 189 -14.34 1.69 0.08
CA ARG A 189 -13.97 2.11 -1.28
C ARG A 189 -12.94 1.18 -1.93
N ILE A 190 -11.99 0.65 -1.15
CA ILE A 190 -11.03 -0.35 -1.66
C ILE A 190 -11.75 -1.62 -2.13
N LEU A 191 -12.78 -2.08 -1.41
CA LEU A 191 -13.55 -3.26 -1.80
C LEU A 191 -14.30 -3.10 -3.12
N GLU A 192 -14.58 -1.88 -3.55
CA GLU A 192 -15.27 -1.58 -4.82
C GLU A 192 -14.32 -1.75 -6.04
N GLN A 193 -13.01 -1.58 -5.86
CA GLN A 193 -12.02 -1.54 -6.97
C GLN A 193 -10.81 -2.45 -6.75
N GLY A 194 -10.80 -3.24 -5.69
CA GLY A 194 -9.66 -4.07 -5.32
C GLY A 194 -9.98 -5.07 -4.24
N ALA A 195 -9.03 -5.31 -3.34
CA ALA A 195 -9.16 -6.32 -2.30
C ALA A 195 -8.58 -5.90 -0.95
N ILE A 196 -9.12 -6.52 0.08
CA ILE A 196 -8.55 -6.53 1.44
C ILE A 196 -8.04 -7.93 1.71
N LEU A 197 -6.81 -8.04 2.20
CA LEU A 197 -6.17 -9.30 2.56
C LEU A 197 -5.81 -9.37 4.02
N SER A 198 -5.86 -10.57 4.58
CA SER A 198 -5.31 -10.87 5.90
C SER A 198 -4.75 -12.30 5.93
N GLU A 199 -3.67 -12.49 6.68
CA GLU A 199 -3.15 -13.82 7.06
C GLU A 199 -3.84 -14.34 8.34
N TYR A 200 -4.53 -13.47 9.07
CA TYR A 200 -5.07 -13.78 10.40
C TYR A 200 -6.51 -14.28 10.34
N PRO A 201 -6.87 -15.30 11.14
CA PRO A 201 -8.24 -15.75 11.23
C PRO A 201 -9.23 -14.63 11.61
N PRO A 202 -10.51 -14.75 11.25
CA PRO A 202 -11.55 -13.83 11.72
C PRO A 202 -11.50 -13.60 13.24
N ALA A 203 -11.93 -12.42 13.66
CA ALA A 203 -11.93 -11.93 15.04
C ALA A 203 -10.55 -11.68 15.67
N THR A 204 -9.44 -11.92 14.97
CA THR A 204 -8.09 -11.60 15.47
C THR A 204 -7.93 -10.09 15.68
N PRO A 205 -7.58 -9.64 16.91
CA PRO A 205 -7.41 -8.21 17.19
C PRO A 205 -6.14 -7.64 16.53
N PRO A 206 -6.08 -6.31 16.31
CA PRO A 206 -4.87 -5.65 15.82
C PRO A 206 -3.83 -5.54 16.93
N LEU A 207 -2.92 -6.50 16.99
CA LEU A 207 -1.82 -6.53 17.97
C LEU A 207 -0.55 -5.91 17.38
N PRO A 208 0.25 -5.15 18.16
CA PRO A 208 1.47 -4.52 17.69
C PRO A 208 2.45 -5.47 16.97
N GLY A 209 2.59 -6.71 17.47
CA GLY A 209 3.47 -7.72 16.88
C GLY A 209 3.02 -8.25 15.50
N HIS A 210 1.77 -8.04 15.11
CA HIS A 210 1.25 -8.50 13.81
C HIS A 210 1.70 -7.61 12.65
N PHE A 211 1.89 -6.31 12.89
CA PHE A 211 2.18 -5.36 11.81
C PHE A 211 3.53 -5.58 11.14
N PRO A 212 4.64 -5.84 11.88
CA PRO A 212 5.91 -6.18 11.25
C PRO A 212 5.82 -7.45 10.38
N GLY A 213 5.21 -8.52 10.93
CA GLY A 213 5.05 -9.78 10.20
C GLY A 213 4.22 -9.63 8.91
N ARG A 214 3.15 -8.79 8.94
CA ARG A 214 2.31 -8.50 7.80
C ARG A 214 3.08 -7.81 6.66
N ASN A 215 4.09 -6.99 6.97
CA ASN A 215 4.81 -6.19 5.96
C ASN A 215 5.51 -7.06 4.91
N ARG A 216 5.91 -8.30 5.24
CA ARG A 216 6.45 -9.24 4.26
C ARG A 216 5.45 -9.62 3.16
N ILE A 217 4.16 -9.54 3.47
CA ILE A 217 3.08 -9.80 2.50
C ILE A 217 2.93 -8.61 1.56
N ILE A 218 3.05 -7.38 2.08
CA ILE A 218 3.01 -6.16 1.26
C ILE A 218 4.14 -6.18 0.22
N SER A 219 5.37 -6.39 0.65
CA SER A 219 6.52 -6.50 -0.27
C SER A 219 6.41 -7.73 -1.17
N GLY A 220 5.95 -8.87 -0.63
CA GLY A 220 5.82 -10.14 -1.34
C GLY A 220 4.81 -10.12 -2.49
N LEU A 221 3.78 -9.28 -2.42
CA LEU A 221 2.79 -9.08 -3.49
C LEU A 221 3.30 -8.19 -4.62
N SER A 222 4.45 -7.53 -4.46
CA SER A 222 4.87 -6.41 -5.29
C SER A 222 6.22 -6.67 -5.97
N ARG A 223 6.47 -6.00 -7.09
CA ARG A 223 7.78 -6.03 -7.77
C ARG A 223 8.80 -5.09 -7.13
N GLY A 224 8.32 -4.07 -6.44
CA GLY A 224 9.16 -3.11 -5.72
C GLY A 224 8.38 -2.46 -4.59
N VAL A 225 9.10 -1.75 -3.73
CA VAL A 225 8.56 -1.05 -2.58
C VAL A 225 9.02 0.40 -2.59
N LEU A 226 8.07 1.34 -2.59
CA LEU A 226 8.31 2.77 -2.43
C LEU A 226 8.18 3.14 -0.95
N ILE A 227 9.25 3.71 -0.39
CA ILE A 227 9.27 4.25 0.97
C ILE A 227 9.15 5.78 0.90
N VAL A 228 8.07 6.32 1.48
CA VAL A 228 7.84 7.77 1.56
C VAL A 228 7.86 8.19 3.02
N GLU A 229 8.84 9.02 3.38
CA GLU A 229 9.07 9.47 4.76
C GLU A 229 9.19 8.32 5.77
N ALA A 230 10.37 8.11 6.29
CA ALA A 230 10.64 7.17 7.37
C ALA A 230 11.69 7.75 8.31
N ALA A 231 11.37 7.87 9.59
CA ALA A 231 12.36 8.11 10.63
C ALA A 231 13.21 6.85 10.85
N GLU A 232 14.36 6.98 11.49
CA GLU A 232 15.13 5.81 11.95
C GLU A 232 14.28 4.95 12.90
N GLY A 233 14.34 3.64 12.72
CA GLY A 233 13.52 2.68 13.48
C GLY A 233 12.04 2.64 13.08
N SER A 234 11.65 3.30 12.00
CA SER A 234 10.29 3.24 11.48
C SER A 234 9.91 1.83 11.02
N GLY A 235 8.68 1.41 11.31
CA GLY A 235 8.16 0.12 10.83
C GLY A 235 8.09 0.00 9.30
N SER A 236 8.11 1.10 8.56
CA SER A 236 8.20 1.10 7.09
C SER A 236 9.58 0.65 6.59
N LEU A 237 10.66 0.86 7.36
CA LEU A 237 11.99 0.35 7.02
C LEU A 237 12.05 -1.19 7.09
N ILE A 238 11.28 -1.81 7.98
CA ILE A 238 11.13 -3.29 8.02
C ILE A 238 10.56 -3.82 6.69
N THR A 239 9.70 -3.05 6.03
CA THR A 239 9.19 -3.43 4.70
C THR A 239 10.28 -3.34 3.63
N ALA A 240 11.19 -2.37 3.75
CA ALA A 240 12.35 -2.28 2.86
C ALA A 240 13.30 -3.47 3.07
N ASP A 241 13.54 -3.88 4.32
CA ASP A 241 14.36 -5.06 4.63
C ASP A 241 13.75 -6.32 4.01
N PHE A 242 12.45 -6.56 4.19
CA PHE A 242 11.76 -7.68 3.53
C PHE A 242 11.83 -7.59 2.01
N ALA A 243 11.71 -6.39 1.43
CA ALA A 243 11.83 -6.21 -0.01
C ALA A 243 13.20 -6.67 -0.52
N LEU A 244 14.27 -6.29 0.15
CA LEU A 244 15.64 -6.71 -0.18
C LEU A 244 15.82 -8.23 -0.04
N GLU A 245 15.37 -8.83 1.07
CA GLU A 245 15.40 -10.27 1.28
C GLU A 245 14.62 -11.06 0.20
N GLN A 246 13.55 -10.45 -0.32
CA GLN A 246 12.70 -11.03 -1.37
C GLN A 246 13.17 -10.71 -2.79
N GLY A 247 14.31 -10.02 -2.96
CA GLY A 247 14.82 -9.61 -4.28
C GLY A 247 13.95 -8.59 -4.99
N ARG A 248 13.25 -7.70 -4.24
CA ARG A 248 12.44 -6.61 -4.79
C ARG A 248 13.24 -5.32 -4.87
N GLU A 249 12.93 -4.49 -5.86
CA GLU A 249 13.50 -3.14 -5.95
C GLU A 249 13.01 -2.27 -4.80
N VAL A 250 13.92 -1.50 -4.22
CA VAL A 250 13.60 -0.53 -3.15
C VAL A 250 13.77 0.87 -3.69
N PHE A 251 12.70 1.65 -3.56
CA PHE A 251 12.61 3.04 -3.94
C PHE A 251 12.44 3.91 -2.70
N ALA A 252 13.03 5.10 -2.69
CA ALA A 252 12.90 6.04 -1.58
C ALA A 252 12.72 7.46 -2.09
N VAL A 253 11.83 8.19 -1.44
CA VAL A 253 11.63 9.62 -1.69
C VAL A 253 12.64 10.42 -0.86
N PRO A 254 13.47 11.28 -1.46
CA PRO A 254 14.42 12.10 -0.72
C PRO A 254 13.70 13.12 0.17
N GLY A 255 14.26 13.41 1.31
CA GLY A 255 13.69 14.41 2.22
C GLY A 255 14.76 15.33 2.82
N ALA A 256 14.30 16.39 3.50
CA ALA A 256 15.19 17.38 4.11
C ALA A 256 16.16 16.72 5.11
N VAL A 257 17.43 17.06 5.03
CA VAL A 257 18.52 16.40 5.78
C VAL A 257 18.30 16.45 7.30
N PHE A 258 17.72 17.55 7.78
CA PHE A 258 17.47 17.76 9.21
C PHE A 258 16.08 17.33 9.68
N ALA A 259 15.21 16.86 8.77
CA ALA A 259 13.90 16.38 9.16
C ALA A 259 14.00 14.94 9.72
N PRO A 260 13.54 14.68 10.95
CA PRO A 260 13.59 13.35 11.55
C PRO A 260 12.88 12.29 10.70
N THR A 261 11.79 12.66 10.05
CA THR A 261 11.01 11.80 9.17
C THR A 261 11.70 11.43 7.85
N SER A 262 12.84 12.07 7.55
CA SER A 262 13.62 11.83 6.32
C SER A 262 14.89 11.03 6.57
N GLN A 263 15.31 10.84 7.82
CA GLN A 263 16.58 10.19 8.13
C GLN A 263 16.65 8.75 7.61
N GLY A 264 15.57 7.98 7.80
CA GLY A 264 15.51 6.60 7.33
C GLY A 264 15.49 6.48 5.81
N VAL A 265 14.71 7.31 5.11
CA VAL A 265 14.67 7.29 3.63
C VAL A 265 15.98 7.78 3.03
N ASN A 266 16.61 8.82 3.61
CA ASN A 266 17.91 9.30 3.14
C ASN A 266 19.04 8.28 3.39
N ARG A 267 18.92 7.45 4.43
CA ARG A 267 19.81 6.31 4.67
C ARG A 267 19.61 5.24 3.61
N LEU A 268 18.35 4.85 3.32
CA LEU A 268 18.08 3.88 2.24
C LEU A 268 18.67 4.33 0.90
N LEU A 269 18.59 5.62 0.57
CA LEU A 269 19.20 6.18 -0.64
C LEU A 269 20.72 6.03 -0.65
N LYS A 270 21.38 6.26 0.49
CA LYS A 270 22.84 6.04 0.64
C LYS A 270 23.21 4.55 0.53
N ASP A 271 22.33 3.68 0.98
CA ASP A 271 22.50 2.21 0.95
C ASP A 271 22.15 1.62 -0.42
N GLY A 272 21.75 2.46 -1.41
CA GLY A 272 21.54 2.06 -2.80
C GLY A 272 20.07 1.95 -3.23
N ALA A 273 19.11 2.36 -2.40
CA ALA A 273 17.73 2.48 -2.85
C ALA A 273 17.62 3.51 -4.00
N ARG A 274 16.68 3.27 -4.92
CA ARG A 274 16.49 4.18 -6.06
C ARG A 274 15.73 5.42 -5.63
N LEU A 275 16.28 6.58 -6.02
CA LEU A 275 15.66 7.87 -5.75
C LEU A 275 14.40 8.06 -6.59
N VAL A 276 13.31 8.51 -5.96
CA VAL A 276 12.02 8.78 -6.61
C VAL A 276 11.58 10.20 -6.28
N THR A 277 11.29 10.95 -7.34
CA THR A 277 10.67 12.28 -7.29
C THR A 277 9.33 12.31 -8.00
N GLU A 278 9.10 11.36 -8.91
CA GLU A 278 7.86 11.21 -9.68
C GLU A 278 7.61 9.74 -10.07
N ALA A 279 6.39 9.43 -10.51
CA ALA A 279 6.00 8.06 -10.90
C ALA A 279 6.88 7.48 -12.03
N ARG A 280 7.40 8.33 -12.88
CA ARG A 280 8.28 7.97 -14.00
C ARG A 280 9.53 7.25 -13.54
N ASP A 281 10.13 7.68 -12.43
CA ASP A 281 11.35 7.07 -11.90
C ASP A 281 11.15 5.58 -11.58
N ILE A 282 9.93 5.21 -11.15
CA ILE A 282 9.55 3.83 -10.86
C ILE A 282 9.25 3.06 -12.17
N LEU A 283 8.51 3.70 -13.09
CA LEU A 283 8.12 3.09 -14.36
C LEU A 283 9.34 2.70 -15.21
N GLU A 284 10.34 3.56 -15.31
CA GLU A 284 11.56 3.31 -16.09
C GLU A 284 12.35 2.10 -15.58
N VAL A 285 12.25 1.81 -14.28
CA VAL A 285 12.96 0.68 -13.66
C VAL A 285 12.15 -0.62 -13.75
N LEU A 286 10.89 -0.59 -13.33
CA LEU A 286 10.09 -1.81 -13.20
C LEU A 286 9.33 -2.16 -14.48
N TRP A 287 8.92 -1.14 -15.25
CA TRP A 287 8.02 -1.31 -16.40
C TRP A 287 8.41 -0.42 -17.59
N PRO A 288 9.62 -0.58 -18.14
CA PRO A 288 10.13 0.25 -19.23
C PRO A 288 9.29 0.15 -20.51
N GLN A 289 8.44 -0.89 -20.63
CA GLN A 289 7.50 -1.05 -21.73
C GLN A 289 6.31 -0.08 -21.68
N PHE A 290 6.00 0.51 -20.54
CA PHE A 290 4.98 1.56 -20.48
C PHE A 290 5.54 2.83 -21.08
N PRO A 291 4.99 3.30 -22.23
CA PRO A 291 5.50 4.51 -22.83
C PRO A 291 5.43 5.64 -21.82
N SER A 292 6.57 6.30 -21.62
CA SER A 292 6.57 7.57 -20.93
C SER A 292 5.63 8.48 -21.73
N ARG A 293 4.35 8.58 -21.34
CA ARG A 293 3.61 9.77 -21.70
C ARG A 293 4.43 10.89 -21.10
N SER A 294 5.03 11.70 -21.95
CA SER A 294 5.40 13.04 -21.55
C SER A 294 4.09 13.62 -21.00
N VAL A 295 3.92 13.56 -19.69
CA VAL A 295 3.06 14.49 -19.03
C VAL A 295 3.73 15.81 -19.33
N ARG A 296 3.30 16.45 -20.42
CA ARG A 296 3.43 17.90 -20.52
C ARG A 296 2.92 18.32 -19.15
N ARG A 297 3.84 18.81 -18.35
CA ARG A 297 3.48 19.30 -17.02
C ARG A 297 2.25 20.16 -17.24
N ARG A 298 1.26 20.04 -16.40
CA ARG A 298 0.08 20.93 -16.46
C ARG A 298 0.49 22.39 -16.49
N GLU A 299 1.67 22.69 -15.95
CA GLU A 299 2.44 23.91 -16.08
C GLU A 299 2.63 24.35 -17.53
N ASP A 300 2.96 23.42 -18.45
CA ASP A 300 3.12 23.74 -19.85
C ASP A 300 1.75 24.00 -20.52
N ALA A 301 0.71 23.27 -20.11
CA ALA A 301 -0.65 23.45 -20.62
C ALA A 301 -1.26 24.79 -20.18
N ILE A 302 -1.05 25.20 -18.92
CA ILE A 302 -1.45 26.55 -18.45
C ILE A 302 -0.58 27.60 -19.15
N ALA A 303 0.74 27.39 -19.22
CA ALA A 303 1.65 28.33 -19.86
C ALA A 303 1.38 28.53 -21.36
N GLU A 304 0.94 27.49 -22.08
CA GLU A 304 0.56 27.56 -23.50
C GLU A 304 -0.66 28.46 -23.75
N GLY A 305 -1.54 28.61 -22.75
CA GLY A 305 -2.68 29.53 -22.81
C GLY A 305 -2.40 30.96 -22.35
N LEU A 306 -1.21 31.22 -21.81
CA LEU A 306 -0.83 32.52 -21.26
C LEU A 306 0.13 33.25 -22.20
N ALA A 307 0.03 34.59 -22.24
CA ALA A 307 0.90 35.44 -23.06
C ALA A 307 1.30 36.73 -22.31
N GLY A 308 2.38 37.37 -22.75
CA GLY A 308 2.82 38.67 -22.22
C GLY A 308 3.14 38.64 -20.73
N ASP A 309 2.66 39.65 -20.03
CA ASP A 309 2.94 39.86 -18.59
C ASP A 309 2.37 38.76 -17.71
N VAL A 310 1.24 38.14 -18.09
CA VAL A 310 0.61 37.03 -17.36
C VAL A 310 1.52 35.80 -17.37
N LEU A 311 2.10 35.48 -18.53
CA LEU A 311 3.07 34.39 -18.67
C LEU A 311 4.36 34.68 -17.89
N ASN A 312 4.82 35.93 -17.87
CA ASN A 312 6.01 36.36 -17.14
C ASN A 312 5.78 36.14 -15.60
N VAL A 313 4.70 36.66 -15.05
CA VAL A 313 4.37 36.48 -13.64
C VAL A 313 4.16 34.99 -13.29
N TYR A 314 3.48 34.21 -14.14
CA TYR A 314 3.31 32.78 -13.94
C TYR A 314 4.64 32.00 -13.87
N ARG A 315 5.63 32.37 -14.71
CA ARG A 315 6.97 31.75 -14.70
C ARG A 315 7.77 32.07 -13.46
N LEU A 316 7.57 33.23 -12.85
CA LEU A 316 8.23 33.63 -11.60
C LEU A 316 7.67 32.88 -10.39
N LEU A 317 6.41 32.41 -10.45
CA LEU A 317 5.84 31.58 -9.39
C LEU A 317 6.51 30.20 -9.38
N GLY A 318 7.00 29.83 -8.20
CA GLY A 318 7.60 28.51 -7.94
C GLY A 318 6.85 27.78 -6.83
N ASN A 319 7.56 26.85 -6.20
CA ASN A 319 7.09 26.12 -5.02
C ASN A 319 7.31 26.92 -3.71
N ASP A 320 8.22 27.89 -3.74
CA ASP A 320 8.51 28.74 -2.62
C ASP A 320 7.59 29.97 -2.63
N PRO A 321 7.00 30.33 -1.47
CA PRO A 321 6.08 31.48 -1.40
C PRO A 321 6.79 32.81 -1.68
N LEU A 322 6.38 33.50 -2.74
CA LEU A 322 6.88 34.84 -3.09
C LEU A 322 5.87 35.91 -2.70
N HIS A 323 6.35 37.01 -2.12
CA HIS A 323 5.51 38.16 -1.80
C HIS A 323 5.16 38.96 -3.07
N VAL A 324 3.96 39.55 -3.10
CA VAL A 324 3.51 40.34 -4.27
C VAL A 324 4.49 41.45 -4.66
N ASP A 325 5.14 42.12 -3.69
CA ASP A 325 6.12 43.16 -3.99
C ASP A 325 7.41 42.62 -4.61
N GLU A 326 7.77 41.38 -4.29
CA GLU A 326 8.93 40.71 -4.89
C GLU A 326 8.64 40.30 -6.34
N LEU A 327 7.44 39.78 -6.57
CA LEU A 327 6.96 39.51 -7.93
C LEU A 327 6.88 40.79 -8.78
N ALA A 328 6.39 41.90 -8.20
CA ALA A 328 6.32 43.19 -8.89
C ALA A 328 7.73 43.69 -9.28
N ARG A 329 8.68 43.62 -8.35
CA ARG A 329 10.06 44.02 -8.61
C ARG A 329 10.75 43.19 -9.69
N THR A 330 10.49 41.86 -9.66
CA THR A 330 11.15 40.92 -10.59
C THR A 330 10.52 40.93 -11.97
N SER A 331 9.20 41.14 -12.05
CA SER A 331 8.45 41.21 -13.32
C SER A 331 8.60 42.58 -14.03
N GLY A 332 8.98 43.64 -13.29
CA GLY A 332 8.97 45.01 -13.78
C GLY A 332 7.58 45.66 -13.83
N LEU A 333 6.59 45.04 -13.24
CA LEU A 333 5.20 45.50 -13.17
C LEU A 333 4.89 46.21 -11.85
N THR A 334 3.82 47.00 -11.82
CA THR A 334 3.34 47.58 -10.57
C THR A 334 2.70 46.52 -9.68
N PRO A 335 2.67 46.69 -8.33
CA PRO A 335 1.99 45.76 -7.43
C PRO A 335 0.49 45.56 -7.77
N MET A 336 -0.16 46.58 -8.31
CA MET A 336 -1.56 46.48 -8.73
C MET A 336 -1.74 45.58 -9.94
N GLU A 337 -0.88 45.71 -10.96
CA GLU A 337 -0.91 44.86 -12.14
C GLU A 337 -0.61 43.41 -11.78
N VAL A 338 0.42 43.17 -10.94
CA VAL A 338 0.73 41.81 -10.45
C VAL A 338 -0.43 41.20 -9.67
N SER A 339 -1.09 41.99 -8.79
CA SER A 339 -2.24 41.51 -8.04
C SER A 339 -3.41 41.12 -8.94
N ALA A 340 -3.68 41.89 -10.00
CA ALA A 340 -4.71 41.57 -10.98
C ALA A 340 -4.38 40.28 -11.77
N ILE A 341 -3.12 40.13 -12.16
CA ILE A 341 -2.62 38.91 -12.82
C ILE A 341 -2.73 37.69 -11.91
N LEU A 342 -2.31 37.81 -10.64
CA LEU A 342 -2.36 36.75 -9.68
C LEU A 342 -3.78 36.28 -9.39
N LEU A 343 -4.74 37.22 -9.27
CA LEU A 343 -6.14 36.88 -9.12
C LEU A 343 -6.68 36.11 -10.33
N ASN A 344 -6.31 36.52 -11.53
CA ASN A 344 -6.68 35.80 -12.76
C ASN A 344 -6.07 34.38 -12.81
N LEU A 345 -4.80 34.26 -12.45
CA LEU A 345 -4.12 32.96 -12.36
C LEU A 345 -4.74 32.06 -11.28
N GLU A 346 -5.16 32.62 -10.15
CA GLU A 346 -5.84 31.88 -9.08
C GLU A 346 -7.19 31.32 -9.56
N LEU A 347 -7.99 32.13 -10.25
CA LEU A 347 -9.26 31.72 -10.87
C LEU A 347 -9.07 30.64 -11.94
N GLN A 348 -7.94 30.63 -12.63
CA GLN A 348 -7.57 29.61 -13.61
C GLN A 348 -6.86 28.40 -13.00
N GLY A 349 -6.67 28.37 -11.67
CA GLY A 349 -5.95 27.30 -10.97
C GLY A 349 -4.43 27.29 -11.21
N GLY A 350 -3.85 28.40 -11.68
CA GLY A 350 -2.41 28.56 -11.92
C GLY A 350 -1.62 29.09 -10.74
N ALA A 351 -2.26 29.76 -9.80
CA ALA A 351 -1.66 30.31 -8.58
C ALA A 351 -2.50 29.99 -7.36
N GLU A 352 -1.89 30.01 -6.17
CA GLU A 352 -2.54 29.84 -4.87
C GLU A 352 -2.05 30.94 -3.93
N GLN A 353 -2.98 31.66 -3.32
CA GLN A 353 -2.68 32.68 -2.32
C GLN A 353 -2.43 32.05 -0.95
N LEU A 354 -1.36 32.45 -0.29
CA LEU A 354 -1.01 32.10 1.09
C LEU A 354 -1.14 33.32 2.02
N PRO A 355 -1.25 33.14 3.35
CA PRO A 355 -1.28 34.25 4.31
C PRO A 355 -0.10 35.22 4.14
N GLY A 356 -0.37 36.53 4.22
CA GLY A 356 0.66 37.58 4.11
C GLY A 356 0.96 37.99 2.67
N MET A 357 -0.03 37.96 1.78
CA MET A 357 0.11 38.37 0.36
C MET A 357 1.24 37.63 -0.38
N ARG A 358 1.45 36.37 -0.04
CA ARG A 358 2.39 35.47 -0.70
C ARG A 358 1.66 34.54 -1.64
N TYR A 359 2.31 34.20 -2.74
CA TYR A 359 1.74 33.34 -3.77
C TYR A 359 2.73 32.23 -4.14
N VAL A 360 2.18 31.08 -4.43
CA VAL A 360 2.90 29.93 -5.00
C VAL A 360 2.22 29.52 -6.29
N ARG A 361 2.93 28.78 -7.14
CA ARG A 361 2.30 28.11 -8.26
C ARG A 361 1.34 27.05 -7.75
N SER A 362 0.08 27.09 -8.18
CA SER A 362 -0.90 26.09 -7.76
C SER A 362 -0.51 24.70 -8.27
N ARG A 363 -0.58 23.71 -7.38
CA ARG A 363 -0.39 22.29 -7.67
C ARG A 363 -1.70 21.55 -7.81
N ASN A 364 -2.81 22.21 -7.45
CA ASN A 364 -4.16 21.64 -7.51
C ASN A 364 -5.05 22.48 -8.46
N PRO A 365 -5.82 21.79 -9.33
CA PRO A 365 -6.90 22.46 -10.08
C PRO A 365 -8.17 22.53 -9.24
#